data_54a4b85c7ee271a20d03b1c4f0eadae4
#
_entry.id   54a4b85c7ee271a20d03b1c4f0eadae4
#
_cell.length_a   1.000
_cell.length_b   1.000
_cell.length_c   1.000
_cell.angle_alpha   90.00
_cell.angle_beta   90.00
_cell.angle_gamma   90.00
#
_symmetry.space_group_name_H-M   'P 1'
#
loop_
_entity.id
_entity.type
_entity.pdbx_description
1 polymer ?
#
loop_
_entity_poly.entity_id
_entity_poly.type
_entity_poly.pdbx_seq_one_letter_code
_entity_poly.pdbx_strand_id
1 'polypeptide(L)'
;WGSLFNPRQLVAMQTFVACLHEALEAMRKEIAEDEYWKAVGVYLGLWLSRIAQRGSNVGLWNTQGEKVEHPFGRQAIPMTWDYPEVNPFSDSTGGAEGGLDWMKRVILHESDASLPAKITRGDGATLSLEDGTADVVVTDPPYFDAIAYGDLSDYFYIWLKRGLGDVTPEALLTPLTPKADEATALKHRHGGDGEKADAHFKSKLAAVLAETHRVVKPDGVVSIMFAHQSTQAWTALVSAIFEAGFTVDATWPIDTERTMALKANMSALSSSVTVMCRPRIVGSAASFKQVRKEIEQVVQESVKRFWSYGFRGADLIVACYGPAVGVFGKYERVEKADGTPVGIPELLDLAKQAARDAIAGEFRGDTLSTLYYVWANLYGAAEQAWDDARLVVQIGGDAESAMEVARGHGIFVVNGAKCRLALLADRAGRRGLGTDQNPPFIDALHRSMLLWKQEKRKDLVDYLAERGLLEDGPFWKLAQAFFEVLPRDLEDWKLVNALLGERQTLRREGKSTAFREAQRELFFDKGGEKRS
;
A
#
# COMPACT_ATOMS: atom_id res chain seq x y z
N TRP A 1 -30.94 0.36 9.48
CA TRP A 1 -30.23 1.40 10.26
C TRP A 1 -30.87 1.62 11.64
N GLY A 2 -32.20 1.60 11.78
CA GLY A 2 -32.89 1.76 13.06
C GLY A 2 -32.44 0.78 14.15
N SER A 3 -32.01 -0.42 13.81
CA SER A 3 -31.49 -1.42 14.75
C SER A 3 -30.12 -1.07 15.36
N LEU A 4 -29.43 -0.07 14.82
CA LEU A 4 -28.16 0.43 15.37
C LEU A 4 -28.35 1.43 16.52
N PHE A 5 -29.59 1.68 16.89
CA PHE A 5 -29.98 2.56 18.01
C PHE A 5 -30.96 1.82 18.92
N ASN A 6 -30.79 1.94 20.22
CA ASN A 6 -31.80 1.46 21.15
C ASN A 6 -33.00 2.43 21.21
N PRO A 7 -34.14 2.06 21.83
CA PRO A 7 -35.33 2.93 21.89
C PRO A 7 -35.05 4.30 22.50
N ARG A 8 -34.23 4.41 23.56
CA ARG A 8 -33.90 5.69 24.19
C ARG A 8 -33.07 6.58 23.24
N GLN A 9 -32.08 5.99 22.58
CA GLN A 9 -31.25 6.68 21.59
C GLN A 9 -32.09 7.16 20.39
N LEU A 10 -33.05 6.34 19.91
CA LEU A 10 -33.97 6.75 18.85
C LEU A 10 -34.87 7.92 19.29
N VAL A 11 -35.42 7.88 20.51
CA VAL A 11 -36.21 8.98 21.05
C VAL A 11 -35.36 10.25 21.13
N ALA A 12 -34.14 10.17 21.66
CA ALA A 12 -33.24 11.32 21.73
C ALA A 12 -32.97 11.90 20.33
N MET A 13 -32.59 11.07 19.36
CA MET A 13 -32.30 11.50 17.99
C MET A 13 -33.53 12.12 17.30
N GLN A 14 -34.70 11.51 17.44
CA GLN A 14 -35.95 12.06 16.89
C GLN A 14 -36.33 13.39 17.54
N THR A 15 -36.11 13.54 18.86
CA THR A 15 -36.33 14.81 19.57
C THR A 15 -35.39 15.89 19.04
N PHE A 16 -34.09 15.59 18.86
CA PHE A 16 -33.15 16.54 18.27
C PHE A 16 -33.56 16.94 16.84
N VAL A 17 -34.06 16.01 16.02
CA VAL A 17 -34.60 16.33 14.68
C VAL A 17 -35.82 17.27 14.80
N ALA A 18 -36.78 16.99 15.70
CA ALA A 18 -37.93 17.83 15.90
C ALA A 18 -37.56 19.25 16.36
N CYS A 19 -36.67 19.38 17.36
CA CYS A 19 -36.16 20.66 17.82
C CYS A 19 -35.38 21.40 16.70
N LEU A 20 -34.65 20.68 15.82
CA LEU A 20 -34.00 21.29 14.66
C LEU A 20 -35.03 21.91 13.72
N HIS A 21 -36.13 21.21 13.41
CA HIS A 21 -37.20 21.76 12.56
C HIS A 21 -37.86 23.00 13.22
N GLU A 22 -38.16 22.96 14.51
CA GLU A 22 -38.70 24.12 15.24
C GLU A 22 -37.74 25.32 15.18
N ALA A 23 -36.42 25.08 15.35
CA ALA A 23 -35.42 26.14 15.26
C ALA A 23 -35.31 26.70 13.82
N LEU A 24 -35.36 25.85 12.81
CA LEU A 24 -35.36 26.27 11.40
C LEU A 24 -36.60 27.11 11.06
N GLU A 25 -37.77 26.71 11.54
CA GLU A 25 -39.01 27.49 11.35
C GLU A 25 -38.95 28.87 12.07
N ALA A 26 -38.40 28.92 13.28
CA ALA A 26 -38.21 30.17 14.01
C ALA A 26 -37.23 31.09 13.25
N MET A 27 -36.07 30.57 12.84
CA MET A 27 -35.08 31.33 12.07
C MET A 27 -35.65 31.85 10.74
N ARG A 28 -36.43 31.06 10.02
CA ARG A 28 -37.08 31.45 8.76
C ARG A 28 -38.04 32.64 8.95
N LYS A 29 -38.68 32.77 10.11
CA LYS A 29 -39.60 33.87 10.44
C LYS A 29 -38.87 35.15 10.84
N GLU A 30 -37.72 35.01 11.50
CA GLU A 30 -36.96 36.14 12.08
C GLU A 30 -35.85 36.65 11.18
N ILE A 31 -35.26 35.79 10.35
CA ILE A 31 -34.12 36.10 9.49
C ILE A 31 -34.59 36.26 8.05
N ALA A 32 -34.49 37.48 7.52
CA ALA A 32 -34.93 37.80 6.16
C ALA A 32 -34.05 37.20 5.08
N GLU A 33 -32.78 36.86 5.38
CA GLU A 33 -31.81 36.32 4.43
C GLU A 33 -31.87 34.80 4.39
N ASP A 34 -32.43 34.26 3.31
CA ASP A 34 -32.64 32.81 3.14
C ASP A 34 -31.34 32.02 3.21
N GLU A 35 -30.28 32.53 2.60
CA GLU A 35 -28.95 31.86 2.55
C GLU A 35 -28.36 31.71 3.95
N TYR A 36 -28.53 32.71 4.82
CA TYR A 36 -27.97 32.69 6.17
C TYR A 36 -28.62 31.63 7.08
N TRP A 37 -29.96 31.60 7.19
CA TRP A 37 -30.61 30.61 8.04
C TRP A 37 -30.47 29.19 7.52
N LYS A 38 -30.40 28.99 6.19
CA LYS A 38 -30.09 27.69 5.56
C LYS A 38 -28.65 27.24 5.90
N ALA A 39 -27.68 28.13 5.85
CA ALA A 39 -26.30 27.82 6.23
C ALA A 39 -26.20 27.40 7.71
N VAL A 40 -26.87 28.14 8.62
CA VAL A 40 -26.96 27.73 10.03
C VAL A 40 -27.63 26.37 10.16
N GLY A 41 -28.72 26.13 9.43
CA GLY A 41 -29.41 24.85 9.40
C GLY A 41 -28.48 23.69 8.98
N VAL A 42 -27.63 23.88 7.96
CA VAL A 42 -26.64 22.87 7.54
C VAL A 42 -25.66 22.55 8.67
N TYR A 43 -25.12 23.55 9.37
CA TYR A 43 -24.26 23.32 10.52
C TYR A 43 -24.97 22.53 11.63
N LEU A 44 -26.22 22.88 11.94
CA LEU A 44 -27.02 22.14 12.94
C LEU A 44 -27.31 20.71 12.51
N GLY A 45 -27.49 20.43 11.21
CA GLY A 45 -27.60 19.08 10.67
C GLY A 45 -26.31 18.30 10.82
N LEU A 46 -25.14 18.91 10.58
CA LEU A 46 -23.84 18.28 10.83
C LEU A 46 -23.62 18.00 12.34
N TRP A 47 -24.08 18.89 13.20
CA TRP A 47 -24.10 18.66 14.63
C TRP A 47 -24.99 17.46 15.03
N LEU A 48 -26.13 17.31 14.40
CA LEU A 48 -27.00 16.13 14.56
C LEU A 48 -26.28 14.84 14.18
N SER A 49 -25.53 14.85 13.09
CA SER A 49 -24.69 13.72 12.67
C SER A 49 -23.64 13.37 13.73
N ARG A 50 -23.05 14.37 14.39
CA ARG A 50 -22.09 14.15 15.47
C ARG A 50 -22.75 13.53 16.72
N ILE A 51 -23.98 13.91 17.05
CA ILE A 51 -24.75 13.27 18.13
C ILE A 51 -25.04 11.81 17.76
N ALA A 52 -25.50 11.52 16.54
CA ALA A 52 -25.76 10.17 16.05
C ALA A 52 -24.51 9.28 16.11
N GLN A 53 -23.35 9.83 15.78
CA GLN A 53 -22.08 9.10 15.77
C GLN A 53 -21.74 8.48 17.11
N ARG A 54 -22.09 9.11 18.22
CA ARG A 54 -21.76 8.66 19.59
C ARG A 54 -22.96 8.14 20.37
N GLY A 55 -24.16 8.49 19.94
CA GLY A 55 -25.42 8.07 20.54
C GLY A 55 -26.02 6.84 19.87
N SER A 56 -25.23 5.81 19.55
CA SER A 56 -25.67 4.57 18.89
C SER A 56 -25.13 3.33 19.58
N ASN A 57 -25.72 2.17 19.27
CA ASN A 57 -25.30 0.85 19.79
C ASN A 57 -23.95 0.38 19.24
N VAL A 58 -23.39 1.06 18.26
CA VAL A 58 -22.10 0.72 17.64
C VAL A 58 -20.96 1.63 18.11
N GLY A 59 -21.21 2.50 19.08
CA GLY A 59 -20.18 3.29 19.76
C GLY A 59 -19.22 2.39 20.55
N LEU A 60 -17.94 2.74 20.56
CA LEU A 60 -16.89 1.99 21.25
C LEU A 60 -16.46 2.72 22.53
N TRP A 61 -16.15 1.95 23.59
CA TRP A 61 -15.56 2.52 24.79
C TRP A 61 -14.03 2.50 24.71
N ASN A 62 -13.43 3.66 24.80
CA ASN A 62 -11.99 3.81 24.93
C ASN A 62 -11.60 3.82 26.41
N THR A 63 -11.01 2.72 26.88
CA THR A 63 -10.60 2.56 28.29
C THR A 63 -9.41 3.43 28.69
N GLN A 64 -8.56 3.82 27.75
CA GLN A 64 -7.40 4.69 28.03
C GLN A 64 -7.80 6.15 28.12
N GLY A 65 -8.73 6.58 27.27
CA GLY A 65 -9.22 7.95 27.24
C GLY A 65 -10.50 8.17 28.06
N GLU A 66 -11.05 7.13 28.68
CA GLU A 66 -12.31 7.13 29.44
C GLU A 66 -13.45 7.86 28.72
N LYS A 67 -13.60 7.55 27.41
CA LYS A 67 -14.53 8.26 26.53
C LYS A 67 -15.17 7.35 25.50
N VAL A 68 -16.31 7.78 24.97
CA VAL A 68 -16.93 7.13 23.82
C VAL A 68 -16.20 7.53 22.54
N GLU A 69 -15.77 6.52 21.78
CA GLU A 69 -15.21 6.68 20.44
C GLU A 69 -16.29 6.51 19.37
N HIS A 70 -15.97 7.00 18.17
CA HIS A 70 -16.86 6.86 17.02
C HIS A 70 -16.96 5.40 16.52
N PRO A 71 -18.09 5.01 15.89
CA PRO A 71 -18.32 3.64 15.47
C PRO A 71 -17.43 3.17 14.32
N PHE A 72 -16.97 4.08 13.48
CA PHE A 72 -16.20 3.77 12.27
C PHE A 72 -14.68 3.86 12.50
N GLY A 73 -14.17 3.25 13.57
CA GLY A 73 -12.73 3.06 13.78
C GLY A 73 -12.10 2.07 12.78
N ARG A 74 -12.94 1.26 12.13
CA ARG A 74 -12.66 0.48 10.93
C ARG A 74 -13.60 0.94 9.83
N GLN A 75 -13.26 0.67 8.59
CA GLN A 75 -14.07 0.97 7.40
C GLN A 75 -15.25 -0.01 7.24
N ALA A 76 -15.89 -0.33 8.35
CA ALA A 76 -17.02 -1.24 8.45
C ALA A 76 -17.84 -0.92 9.70
N ILE A 77 -19.11 -1.34 9.73
CA ILE A 77 -19.92 -1.30 10.93
C ILE A 77 -19.36 -2.30 11.94
N PRO A 78 -18.93 -1.86 13.13
CA PRO A 78 -18.38 -2.76 14.14
C PRO A 78 -19.46 -3.65 14.74
N MET A 79 -19.13 -4.90 15.05
CA MET A 79 -19.93 -5.73 15.93
C MET A 79 -19.50 -5.43 17.37
N THR A 80 -20.37 -4.82 18.15
CA THR A 80 -20.13 -4.52 19.57
C THR A 80 -21.05 -5.38 20.43
N TRP A 81 -20.51 -6.08 21.41
CA TRP A 81 -21.28 -6.86 22.39
C TRP A 81 -21.84 -5.94 23.48
N ASP A 82 -20.99 -5.01 23.94
CA ASP A 82 -21.35 -3.99 24.93
C ASP A 82 -21.04 -2.61 24.32
N TYR A 83 -21.94 -1.67 24.49
CA TYR A 83 -21.78 -0.31 24.01
C TYR A 83 -22.05 0.70 25.12
N PRO A 84 -21.32 1.82 25.17
CA PRO A 84 -21.62 2.91 26.09
C PRO A 84 -22.83 3.69 25.60
N GLU A 85 -23.72 4.03 26.49
CA GLU A 85 -24.84 4.92 26.20
C GLU A 85 -24.53 6.34 26.68
N VAL A 86 -24.38 7.25 25.72
CA VAL A 86 -24.07 8.65 26.01
C VAL A 86 -25.32 9.40 26.49
N ASN A 87 -25.21 10.12 27.62
CA ASN A 87 -26.19 11.15 27.95
C ASN A 87 -25.88 12.39 27.09
N PRO A 88 -26.75 12.78 26.14
CA PRO A 88 -26.48 13.94 25.27
C PRO A 88 -26.42 15.29 26.01
N PHE A 89 -26.91 15.37 27.24
CA PHE A 89 -26.89 16.57 28.07
C PHE A 89 -25.72 16.63 29.06
N SER A 90 -24.79 15.65 28.97
CA SER A 90 -23.60 15.69 29.81
C SER A 90 -22.51 16.56 29.17
N ASP A 91 -21.61 17.05 30.00
CA ASP A 91 -20.36 17.72 29.60
C ASP A 91 -19.24 16.77 29.13
N SER A 92 -19.52 15.46 29.16
CA SER A 92 -18.57 14.42 28.72
C SER A 92 -18.43 14.35 27.20
N THR A 93 -17.41 13.63 26.75
CA THR A 93 -17.17 13.37 25.32
C THR A 93 -18.38 12.67 24.68
N GLY A 94 -19.03 13.31 23.73
CA GLY A 94 -20.27 12.84 23.09
C GLY A 94 -21.49 13.63 23.45
N GLY A 95 -21.43 14.50 24.46
CA GLY A 95 -22.48 15.44 24.80
C GLY A 95 -22.77 16.41 23.65
N ALA A 96 -24.03 16.83 23.55
CA ALA A 96 -24.52 17.67 22.46
C ALA A 96 -23.90 19.07 22.50
N GLU A 97 -23.82 19.69 23.68
CA GLU A 97 -23.26 21.03 23.84
C GLU A 97 -21.78 21.10 23.48
N GLY A 98 -20.96 20.16 23.95
CA GLY A 98 -19.54 20.06 23.57
C GLY A 98 -19.34 19.86 22.06
N GLY A 99 -20.25 19.16 21.39
CA GLY A 99 -20.29 19.06 19.94
C GLY A 99 -20.52 20.38 19.23
N LEU A 100 -21.48 21.19 19.77
CA LEU A 100 -21.80 22.52 19.24
C LEU A 100 -20.64 23.51 19.45
N ASP A 101 -19.97 23.46 20.59
CA ASP A 101 -18.81 24.31 20.87
C ASP A 101 -17.63 24.03 19.93
N TRP A 102 -17.40 22.78 19.59
CA TRP A 102 -16.41 22.46 18.57
C TRP A 102 -16.74 23.07 17.21
N MET A 103 -18.00 23.03 16.79
CA MET A 103 -18.43 23.65 15.54
C MET A 103 -18.25 25.17 15.55
N LYS A 104 -18.64 25.83 16.64
CA LYS A 104 -18.42 27.28 16.83
C LYS A 104 -16.93 27.64 16.68
N ARG A 105 -16.04 26.86 17.30
CA ARG A 105 -14.58 27.08 17.18
C ARG A 105 -14.08 26.94 15.77
N VAL A 106 -14.56 25.95 15.02
CA VAL A 106 -14.20 25.75 13.59
C VAL A 106 -14.70 26.93 12.77
N ILE A 107 -15.95 27.34 12.92
CA ILE A 107 -16.53 28.50 12.21
C ILE A 107 -15.69 29.76 12.47
N LEU A 108 -15.36 30.04 13.75
CA LEU A 108 -14.55 31.19 14.11
C LEU A 108 -13.13 31.12 13.55
N HIS A 109 -12.52 29.92 13.51
CA HIS A 109 -11.19 29.72 12.95
C HIS A 109 -11.15 29.94 11.44
N GLU A 110 -12.17 29.47 10.73
CA GLU A 110 -12.27 29.58 9.27
C GLU A 110 -12.89 30.89 8.77
N SER A 111 -13.39 31.74 9.70
CA SER A 111 -14.05 33.00 9.32
C SER A 111 -13.15 34.03 8.62
N ASP A 112 -11.84 33.89 8.78
CA ASP A 112 -10.85 34.76 8.13
C ASP A 112 -10.51 34.32 6.69
N ALA A 113 -11.15 33.25 6.17
CA ALA A 113 -10.96 32.80 4.80
C ALA A 113 -11.37 33.90 3.81
N SER A 114 -10.45 34.31 2.94
CA SER A 114 -10.60 35.49 2.09
C SER A 114 -11.56 35.31 0.91
N LEU A 115 -11.81 34.08 0.46
CA LEU A 115 -12.67 33.78 -0.69
C LEU A 115 -13.58 32.58 -0.39
N PRO A 116 -14.90 32.72 -0.62
CA PRO A 116 -15.84 31.61 -0.44
C PRO A 116 -15.65 30.56 -1.53
N ALA A 117 -15.65 29.29 -1.13
CA ALA A 117 -15.65 28.16 -2.07
C ALA A 117 -17.07 27.93 -2.63
N LYS A 118 -17.20 27.61 -3.90
CA LYS A 118 -18.44 27.11 -4.49
C LYS A 118 -18.52 25.60 -4.26
N ILE A 119 -19.45 25.17 -3.42
CA ILE A 119 -19.67 23.75 -3.11
C ILE A 119 -20.85 23.24 -3.93
N THR A 120 -20.65 22.17 -4.67
CA THR A 120 -21.70 21.49 -5.45
C THR A 120 -21.62 19.99 -5.23
N ARG A 121 -22.79 19.34 -5.16
CA ARG A 121 -22.89 17.88 -5.25
C ARG A 121 -23.07 17.51 -6.72
N GLY A 122 -22.27 16.58 -7.22
CA GLY A 122 -22.35 16.15 -8.61
C GLY A 122 -21.67 14.80 -8.84
N ASP A 123 -21.81 14.27 -10.05
CA ASP A 123 -21.02 13.15 -10.52
C ASP A 123 -19.68 13.68 -11.04
N GLY A 124 -18.57 13.09 -10.57
CA GLY A 124 -17.24 13.46 -11.06
C GLY A 124 -17.02 13.19 -12.56
N ALA A 125 -17.87 12.37 -13.16
CA ALA A 125 -17.86 12.13 -14.61
C ALA A 125 -18.65 13.20 -15.41
N THR A 126 -19.28 14.17 -14.74
CA THR A 126 -20.10 15.23 -15.38
C THR A 126 -20.03 16.51 -14.53
N LEU A 127 -19.04 17.32 -14.73
CA LEU A 127 -18.83 18.55 -13.97
C LEU A 127 -19.55 19.74 -14.64
N SER A 128 -20.15 20.60 -13.82
CA SER A 128 -20.77 21.85 -14.28
C SER A 128 -19.74 22.98 -14.53
N LEU A 129 -18.57 22.63 -15.02
CA LEU A 129 -17.49 23.56 -15.38
C LEU A 129 -17.32 23.63 -16.90
N GLU A 130 -16.92 24.78 -17.39
CA GLU A 130 -16.55 24.96 -18.80
C GLU A 130 -15.21 24.28 -19.12
N ASP A 131 -14.97 23.99 -20.40
CA ASP A 131 -13.73 23.38 -20.87
C ASP A 131 -12.52 24.28 -20.58
N GLY A 132 -11.44 23.69 -20.07
CA GLY A 132 -10.17 24.36 -19.86
C GLY A 132 -10.22 25.55 -18.88
N THR A 133 -11.06 25.49 -17.85
CA THR A 133 -11.17 26.55 -16.84
C THR A 133 -10.41 26.30 -15.57
N ALA A 134 -10.11 25.04 -15.23
CA ALA A 134 -9.43 24.67 -13.99
C ALA A 134 -7.90 24.75 -14.14
N ASP A 135 -7.24 25.55 -13.31
CA ASP A 135 -5.78 25.59 -13.23
C ASP A 135 -5.21 24.33 -12.55
N VAL A 136 -5.90 23.87 -11.52
CA VAL A 136 -5.53 22.70 -10.72
C VAL A 136 -6.77 21.89 -10.40
N VAL A 137 -6.67 20.57 -10.55
CA VAL A 137 -7.65 19.60 -10.05
C VAL A 137 -6.99 18.73 -9.00
N VAL A 138 -7.59 18.66 -7.80
CA VAL A 138 -7.14 17.78 -6.73
C VAL A 138 -8.26 16.79 -6.45
N THR A 139 -7.96 15.50 -6.49
CA THR A 139 -8.95 14.45 -6.27
C THR A 139 -8.41 13.33 -5.39
N ASP A 140 -9.27 12.79 -4.55
CA ASP A 140 -9.06 11.61 -3.73
C ASP A 140 -10.17 10.61 -4.07
N PRO A 141 -10.01 9.83 -5.18
CA PRO A 141 -11.03 8.90 -5.64
C PRO A 141 -11.13 7.68 -4.72
N PRO A 142 -12.23 6.91 -4.77
CA PRO A 142 -12.31 5.65 -4.04
C PRO A 142 -11.14 4.72 -4.36
N TYR A 143 -10.60 4.06 -3.32
CA TYR A 143 -9.43 3.18 -3.46
C TYR A 143 -9.84 1.75 -3.84
N PHE A 144 -10.29 1.59 -5.07
CA PHE A 144 -10.65 0.31 -5.68
C PHE A 144 -11.75 -0.43 -4.87
N ASP A 145 -11.43 -1.50 -4.13
CA ASP A 145 -12.35 -2.28 -3.31
C ASP A 145 -12.19 -2.08 -1.79
N ALA A 146 -11.39 -1.09 -1.39
CA ALA A 146 -11.00 -0.91 0.00
C ALA A 146 -12.16 -0.47 0.91
N ILE A 147 -13.03 0.43 0.44
CA ILE A 147 -14.05 1.06 1.29
C ILE A 147 -15.39 1.15 0.54
N ALA A 148 -16.46 0.70 1.21
CA ALA A 148 -17.84 0.86 0.75
C ALA A 148 -18.42 2.20 1.23
N TYR A 149 -17.96 3.31 0.63
CA TYR A 149 -18.32 4.67 1.10
C TYR A 149 -19.81 4.93 1.15
N GLY A 150 -20.56 4.56 0.10
CA GLY A 150 -22.01 4.75 0.05
C GLY A 150 -22.75 3.96 1.13
N ASP A 151 -22.29 2.77 1.46
CA ASP A 151 -22.91 1.95 2.51
C ASP A 151 -22.67 2.55 3.91
N LEU A 152 -21.45 3.02 4.17
CA LEU A 152 -21.12 3.66 5.45
C LEU A 152 -21.79 5.03 5.60
N SER A 153 -21.89 5.78 4.51
CA SER A 153 -22.51 7.11 4.48
C SER A 153 -24.00 7.07 4.80
N ASP A 154 -24.70 5.98 4.50
CA ASP A 154 -26.12 5.85 4.82
C ASP A 154 -26.42 6.05 6.30
N TYR A 155 -25.49 5.69 7.18
CA TYR A 155 -25.64 5.89 8.62
C TYR A 155 -25.89 7.36 9.00
N PHE A 156 -25.19 8.29 8.35
CA PHE A 156 -25.35 9.72 8.56
C PHE A 156 -26.45 10.31 7.66
N TYR A 157 -26.54 9.82 6.45
CA TYR A 157 -27.46 10.31 5.43
C TYR A 157 -28.92 10.30 5.89
N ILE A 158 -29.37 9.25 6.58
CA ILE A 158 -30.74 9.14 7.06
C ILE A 158 -31.09 10.23 8.08
N TRP A 159 -30.14 10.64 8.93
CA TRP A 159 -30.33 11.70 9.90
C TRP A 159 -30.28 13.08 9.27
N LEU A 160 -29.33 13.31 8.36
CA LEU A 160 -29.27 14.53 7.56
C LEU A 160 -30.53 14.74 6.76
N LYS A 161 -31.03 13.69 6.08
CA LYS A 161 -32.28 13.76 5.32
C LYS A 161 -33.49 14.09 6.20
N ARG A 162 -33.56 13.52 7.40
CA ARG A 162 -34.62 13.82 8.35
C ARG A 162 -34.56 15.25 8.90
N GLY A 163 -33.35 15.77 9.15
CA GLY A 163 -33.15 17.11 9.69
C GLY A 163 -33.16 18.23 8.65
N LEU A 164 -32.67 17.97 7.43
CA LEU A 164 -32.39 19.00 6.43
C LEU A 164 -33.08 18.75 5.07
N GLY A 165 -33.94 17.75 4.94
CA GLY A 165 -34.55 17.41 3.64
C GLY A 165 -35.26 18.58 2.96
N ASP A 166 -35.85 19.47 3.73
CA ASP A 166 -36.53 20.68 3.24
C ASP A 166 -35.57 21.87 3.05
N VAL A 167 -34.38 21.84 3.66
CA VAL A 167 -33.36 22.90 3.57
C VAL A 167 -32.45 22.72 2.37
N THR A 168 -32.05 21.49 2.11
CA THR A 168 -31.16 21.11 1.01
C THR A 168 -31.72 19.93 0.20
N PRO A 169 -32.91 20.09 -0.43
CA PRO A 169 -33.60 19.00 -1.09
C PRO A 169 -32.75 18.36 -2.22
N GLU A 170 -32.00 19.16 -2.98
CA GLU A 170 -31.18 18.65 -4.09
C GLU A 170 -30.11 17.65 -3.61
N ALA A 171 -29.57 17.87 -2.42
CA ALA A 171 -28.54 17.00 -1.83
C ALA A 171 -29.11 15.72 -1.22
N LEU A 172 -30.40 15.71 -0.83
CA LEU A 172 -31.02 14.66 0.00
C LEU A 172 -32.27 14.03 -0.64
N LEU A 173 -32.32 13.98 -1.98
CA LEU A 173 -33.48 13.50 -2.75
C LEU A 173 -33.78 12.01 -2.56
N THR A 174 -32.76 11.18 -2.63
CA THR A 174 -32.89 9.71 -2.62
C THR A 174 -33.18 9.17 -1.21
N PRO A 175 -33.83 8.00 -1.07
CA PRO A 175 -34.04 7.38 0.24
C PRO A 175 -32.74 7.04 0.98
N LEU A 176 -31.72 6.61 0.26
CA LEU A 176 -30.37 6.30 0.71
C LEU A 176 -29.35 6.93 -0.25
N THR A 177 -28.07 6.89 0.11
CA THR A 177 -27.00 7.35 -0.78
C THR A 177 -26.99 6.57 -2.10
N PRO A 178 -26.75 7.22 -3.25
CA PRO A 178 -26.64 6.53 -4.53
C PRO A 178 -25.38 5.67 -4.55
N LYS A 179 -25.52 4.39 -4.83
CA LYS A 179 -24.42 3.39 -4.81
C LYS A 179 -24.07 2.87 -6.20
N ALA A 180 -25.01 2.94 -7.14
CA ALA A 180 -24.82 2.42 -8.49
C ALA A 180 -23.72 3.15 -9.26
N ASP A 181 -23.53 4.45 -8.97
CA ASP A 181 -22.56 5.31 -9.64
C ASP A 181 -21.24 5.47 -8.87
N GLU A 182 -21.12 4.85 -7.70
CA GLU A 182 -19.91 4.88 -6.92
C GLU A 182 -18.78 4.13 -7.65
N ALA A 183 -17.64 4.79 -7.85
CA ALA A 183 -16.48 4.22 -8.53
C ALA A 183 -15.71 3.28 -7.59
N THR A 184 -16.27 2.10 -7.30
CA THR A 184 -15.67 1.07 -6.45
C THR A 184 -15.75 -0.31 -7.10
N ALA A 185 -14.79 -1.19 -6.80
CA ALA A 185 -14.75 -2.58 -7.29
C ALA A 185 -15.36 -3.58 -6.29
N LEU A 186 -16.49 -3.24 -5.68
CA LEU A 186 -17.12 -4.02 -4.62
C LEU A 186 -17.90 -5.22 -5.19
N LYS A 187 -17.36 -6.43 -5.07
CA LYS A 187 -17.94 -7.66 -5.62
C LYS A 187 -19.38 -7.91 -5.19
N HIS A 188 -19.75 -7.60 -3.95
CA HIS A 188 -21.11 -7.82 -3.45
C HIS A 188 -22.18 -7.00 -4.19
N ARG A 189 -21.81 -5.89 -4.83
CA ARG A 189 -22.71 -5.08 -5.67
C ARG A 189 -22.87 -5.63 -7.08
N HIS A 190 -22.01 -6.56 -7.47
CA HIS A 190 -22.01 -7.20 -8.80
C HIS A 190 -22.29 -8.71 -8.72
N GLY A 191 -23.11 -9.14 -7.73
CA GLY A 191 -23.48 -10.55 -7.57
C GLY A 191 -22.32 -11.48 -7.21
N GLY A 192 -21.25 -10.96 -6.61
CA GLY A 192 -20.04 -11.72 -6.28
C GLY A 192 -19.02 -11.82 -7.42
N ASP A 193 -19.32 -11.25 -8.60
CA ASP A 193 -18.49 -11.31 -9.79
C ASP A 193 -17.38 -10.24 -9.72
N GLY A 194 -16.14 -10.69 -9.55
CA GLY A 194 -14.97 -9.81 -9.45
C GLY A 194 -14.64 -9.10 -10.76
N GLU A 195 -14.80 -9.76 -11.90
CA GLU A 195 -14.47 -9.17 -13.20
C GLU A 195 -15.43 -8.02 -13.55
N LYS A 196 -16.74 -8.19 -13.24
CA LYS A 196 -17.71 -7.10 -13.40
C LYS A 196 -17.45 -5.94 -12.47
N ALA A 197 -17.05 -6.20 -11.22
CA ALA A 197 -16.69 -5.16 -10.27
C ALA A 197 -15.49 -4.35 -10.75
N ASP A 198 -14.46 -5.01 -11.25
CA ASP A 198 -13.26 -4.38 -11.81
C ASP A 198 -13.57 -3.55 -13.05
N ALA A 199 -14.38 -4.09 -13.97
CA ALA A 199 -14.81 -3.38 -15.18
C ALA A 199 -15.63 -2.13 -14.84
N HIS A 200 -16.51 -2.21 -13.83
CA HIS A 200 -17.25 -1.06 -13.33
C HIS A 200 -16.33 0.04 -12.80
N PHE A 201 -15.39 -0.31 -11.90
CA PHE A 201 -14.42 0.66 -11.37
C PHE A 201 -13.62 1.33 -12.49
N LYS A 202 -13.05 0.55 -13.41
CA LYS A 202 -12.27 1.08 -14.54
C LYS A 202 -13.08 2.04 -15.40
N SER A 203 -14.30 1.66 -15.75
CA SER A 203 -15.20 2.49 -16.56
C SER A 203 -15.55 3.80 -15.88
N LYS A 204 -15.90 3.78 -14.59
CA LYS A 204 -16.23 4.98 -13.82
C LYS A 204 -15.01 5.89 -13.65
N LEU A 205 -13.85 5.33 -13.30
CA LEU A 205 -12.62 6.11 -13.13
C LEU A 205 -12.18 6.75 -14.46
N ALA A 206 -12.26 6.02 -15.57
CA ALA A 206 -11.94 6.55 -16.90
C ALA A 206 -12.87 7.72 -17.26
N ALA A 207 -14.18 7.61 -16.99
CA ALA A 207 -15.13 8.70 -17.22
C ALA A 207 -14.81 9.94 -16.38
N VAL A 208 -14.49 9.77 -15.09
CA VAL A 208 -14.09 10.86 -14.20
C VAL A 208 -12.82 11.54 -14.68
N LEU A 209 -11.82 10.78 -15.10
CA LEU A 209 -10.56 11.36 -15.59
C LEU A 209 -10.69 12.01 -16.97
N ALA A 210 -11.55 11.48 -17.85
CA ALA A 210 -11.88 12.13 -19.13
C ALA A 210 -12.55 13.48 -18.90
N GLU A 211 -13.47 13.56 -17.94
CA GLU A 211 -14.12 14.83 -17.56
C GLU A 211 -13.13 15.79 -16.88
N THR A 212 -12.23 15.26 -16.05
CA THR A 212 -11.12 16.04 -15.49
C THR A 212 -10.24 16.63 -16.58
N HIS A 213 -9.95 15.85 -17.63
CA HIS A 213 -9.17 16.35 -18.78
C HIS A 213 -9.88 17.46 -19.56
N ARG A 214 -11.21 17.36 -19.69
CA ARG A 214 -12.01 18.39 -20.34
C ARG A 214 -11.93 19.74 -19.62
N VAL A 215 -12.01 19.72 -18.27
CA VAL A 215 -12.09 20.96 -17.48
C VAL A 215 -10.74 21.56 -17.13
N VAL A 216 -9.66 20.78 -17.11
CA VAL A 216 -8.32 21.27 -16.78
C VAL A 216 -7.72 22.05 -17.97
N LYS A 217 -7.00 23.14 -17.69
CA LYS A 217 -6.27 23.90 -18.70
C LYS A 217 -5.17 23.06 -19.36
N PRO A 218 -4.76 23.36 -20.61
CA PRO A 218 -3.67 22.64 -21.28
C PRO A 218 -2.34 22.62 -20.51
N ASP A 219 -2.07 23.66 -19.72
CA ASP A 219 -0.91 23.79 -18.83
C ASP A 219 -1.23 23.51 -17.36
N GLY A 220 -2.46 23.11 -17.07
CA GLY A 220 -2.95 22.82 -15.73
C GLY A 220 -2.37 21.54 -15.14
N VAL A 221 -2.63 21.32 -13.85
CA VAL A 221 -2.09 20.21 -13.05
C VAL A 221 -3.23 19.42 -12.44
N VAL A 222 -3.10 18.10 -12.46
CA VAL A 222 -4.03 17.18 -11.78
C VAL A 222 -3.27 16.42 -10.71
N SER A 223 -3.76 16.46 -9.47
CA SER A 223 -3.23 15.75 -8.32
C SER A 223 -4.22 14.68 -7.90
N ILE A 224 -3.83 13.41 -8.00
CA ILE A 224 -4.67 12.26 -7.65
C ILE A 224 -4.07 11.57 -6.43
N MET A 225 -4.79 11.50 -5.33
CA MET A 225 -4.39 10.68 -4.18
C MET A 225 -4.88 9.25 -4.38
N PHE A 226 -4.00 8.28 -4.14
CA PHE A 226 -4.37 6.88 -4.27
C PHE A 226 -3.53 6.00 -3.34
N ALA A 227 -4.18 4.99 -2.72
CA ALA A 227 -3.51 4.01 -1.90
C ALA A 227 -4.13 2.63 -2.13
N HIS A 228 -3.37 1.67 -2.62
CA HIS A 228 -3.80 0.28 -2.72
C HIS A 228 -2.63 -0.67 -2.80
N GLN A 229 -2.76 -1.87 -2.21
CA GLN A 229 -1.69 -2.87 -2.20
C GLN A 229 -1.62 -3.66 -3.50
N SER A 230 -2.76 -3.86 -4.21
CA SER A 230 -2.78 -4.70 -5.40
C SER A 230 -2.27 -3.95 -6.64
N THR A 231 -1.48 -4.66 -7.44
CA THR A 231 -1.06 -4.21 -8.77
C THR A 231 -2.24 -3.95 -9.70
N GLN A 232 -3.33 -4.70 -9.53
CA GLN A 232 -4.54 -4.58 -10.34
C GLN A 232 -5.19 -3.20 -10.18
N ALA A 233 -5.29 -2.69 -8.94
CA ALA A 233 -5.80 -1.35 -8.67
C ALA A 233 -4.92 -0.26 -9.30
N TRP A 234 -3.59 -0.40 -9.19
CA TRP A 234 -2.64 0.51 -9.83
C TRP A 234 -2.70 0.45 -11.36
N THR A 235 -2.85 -0.76 -11.93
CA THR A 235 -3.05 -0.93 -13.37
C THR A 235 -4.33 -0.21 -13.83
N ALA A 236 -5.42 -0.34 -13.07
CA ALA A 236 -6.68 0.34 -13.38
C ALA A 236 -6.53 1.86 -13.36
N LEU A 237 -5.89 2.42 -12.33
CA LEU A 237 -5.64 3.86 -12.22
C LEU A 237 -4.76 4.37 -13.37
N VAL A 238 -3.61 3.73 -13.60
CA VAL A 238 -2.65 4.18 -14.62
C VAL A 238 -3.25 4.06 -16.02
N SER A 239 -3.98 2.99 -16.32
CA SER A 239 -4.70 2.87 -17.60
C SER A 239 -5.69 4.00 -17.79
N ALA A 240 -6.50 4.31 -16.78
CA ALA A 240 -7.47 5.39 -16.84
C ALA A 240 -6.81 6.78 -17.03
N ILE A 241 -5.65 7.02 -16.39
CA ILE A 241 -4.85 8.24 -16.58
C ILE A 241 -4.43 8.40 -18.05
N PHE A 242 -3.90 7.34 -18.65
CA PHE A 242 -3.45 7.38 -20.05
C PHE A 242 -4.62 7.47 -21.05
N GLU A 243 -5.67 6.70 -20.83
CA GLU A 243 -6.87 6.70 -21.68
C GLU A 243 -7.55 8.08 -21.67
N ALA A 244 -7.52 8.78 -20.53
CA ALA A 244 -8.01 10.15 -20.42
C ALA A 244 -7.10 11.23 -21.06
N GLY A 245 -5.94 10.87 -21.58
CA GLY A 245 -5.03 11.82 -22.23
C GLY A 245 -4.08 12.55 -21.26
N PHE A 246 -3.80 11.96 -20.10
CA PHE A 246 -2.81 12.49 -19.16
C PHE A 246 -1.47 11.74 -19.22
N THR A 247 -0.42 12.39 -18.76
CA THR A 247 0.86 11.77 -18.40
C THR A 247 1.13 11.98 -16.91
N VAL A 248 1.94 11.11 -16.32
CA VAL A 248 2.38 11.25 -14.91
C VAL A 248 3.71 11.98 -14.88
N ASP A 249 3.74 13.12 -14.22
CA ASP A 249 4.96 13.93 -14.06
C ASP A 249 5.78 13.52 -12.84
N ALA A 250 5.09 13.25 -11.74
CA ALA A 250 5.72 12.90 -10.47
C ALA A 250 4.79 12.07 -9.59
N THR A 251 5.38 11.33 -8.67
CA THR A 251 4.67 10.70 -7.55
C THR A 251 5.32 11.09 -6.24
N TRP A 252 4.47 11.29 -5.23
CA TRP A 252 4.92 11.67 -3.91
C TRP A 252 4.19 10.85 -2.86
N PRO A 253 4.86 9.91 -2.20
CA PRO A 253 4.25 9.19 -1.09
C PRO A 253 4.13 10.11 0.13
N ILE A 254 2.98 10.06 0.80
CA ILE A 254 2.66 10.86 1.99
C ILE A 254 2.20 9.89 3.07
N ASP A 255 2.80 9.98 4.24
CA ASP A 255 2.35 9.22 5.43
C ASP A 255 1.04 9.85 5.94
N THR A 256 -0.08 9.24 5.55
CA THR A 256 -1.43 9.71 5.91
C THR A 256 -2.04 8.90 7.04
N GLU A 257 -1.45 7.77 7.40
CA GLU A 257 -2.00 6.86 8.39
C GLU A 257 -1.34 7.06 9.76
N ARG A 258 -2.13 7.50 10.75
CA ARG A 258 -1.68 7.45 12.15
C ARG A 258 -1.52 5.99 12.56
N THR A 259 -0.35 5.64 13.05
CA THR A 259 -0.05 4.36 13.70
C THR A 259 -0.84 4.25 15.01
N MET A 260 -2.14 4.03 14.94
CA MET A 260 -2.94 3.67 16.12
C MET A 260 -2.71 2.20 16.43
N ALA A 261 -2.58 1.87 17.71
CA ALA A 261 -2.29 0.51 18.22
C ALA A 261 -3.25 -0.58 17.68
N LEU A 262 -4.47 -0.23 17.28
CA LEU A 262 -5.44 -1.12 16.64
C LEU A 262 -5.12 -1.44 15.17
N LYS A 263 -4.42 -0.55 14.46
CA LYS A 263 -4.00 -0.76 13.05
C LYS A 263 -2.61 -1.40 12.94
N ALA A 264 -1.83 -1.45 14.00
CA ALA A 264 -0.50 -2.08 14.01
C ALA A 264 -0.52 -3.58 13.66
N ASN A 265 -1.69 -4.22 13.69
CA ASN A 265 -1.92 -5.61 13.32
C ASN A 265 -2.67 -5.79 11.99
N MET A 266 -2.99 -4.73 11.27
CA MET A 266 -3.64 -4.77 9.97
C MET A 266 -2.64 -4.30 8.91
N SER A 267 -2.55 -5.05 7.83
CA SER A 267 -1.77 -4.72 6.64
C SER A 267 -2.40 -3.53 5.91
N ALA A 268 -2.10 -2.33 6.38
CA ALA A 268 -2.42 -1.12 5.64
C ALA A 268 -1.13 -0.55 5.09
N LEU A 269 -1.12 -0.07 3.85
CA LEU A 269 -0.10 0.86 3.40
C LEU A 269 -0.08 2.00 4.41
N SER A 270 1.09 2.35 4.93
CA SER A 270 1.22 3.49 5.84
C SER A 270 1.12 4.82 5.10
N SER A 271 1.31 4.79 3.78
CA SER A 271 1.36 5.96 2.92
C SER A 271 0.30 5.91 1.82
N SER A 272 -0.32 7.07 1.56
CA SER A 272 -0.99 7.33 0.29
C SER A 272 0.03 7.90 -0.71
N VAL A 273 -0.16 7.63 -1.99
CA VAL A 273 0.69 8.21 -3.04
C VAL A 273 -0.09 9.28 -3.79
N THR A 274 0.45 10.48 -3.79
CA THR A 274 -0.04 11.55 -4.64
C THR A 274 0.59 11.42 -6.02
N VAL A 275 -0.25 11.24 -7.05
CA VAL A 275 0.14 11.14 -8.45
C VAL A 275 -0.14 12.47 -9.12
N MET A 276 0.92 13.16 -9.56
CA MET A 276 0.81 14.42 -10.27
C MET A 276 0.77 14.16 -11.77
N CYS A 277 -0.28 14.66 -12.42
CA CYS A 277 -0.51 14.46 -13.84
C CYS A 277 -0.64 15.81 -14.58
N ARG A 278 -0.34 15.79 -15.86
CA ARG A 278 -0.60 16.90 -16.80
C ARG A 278 -1.26 16.39 -18.07
N PRO A 279 -2.00 17.24 -18.80
CA PRO A 279 -2.43 16.91 -20.16
C PRO A 279 -1.23 16.46 -21.00
N ARG A 280 -1.40 15.36 -21.71
CA ARG A 280 -0.32 14.67 -22.41
C ARG A 280 0.05 15.39 -23.70
N ILE A 281 1.30 15.77 -23.83
CA ILE A 281 1.87 16.19 -25.13
C ILE A 281 2.44 14.93 -25.77
N VAL A 282 1.81 14.47 -26.84
CA VAL A 282 2.15 13.21 -27.50
C VAL A 282 3.46 13.37 -28.28
N GLY A 283 4.46 12.56 -27.93
CA GLY A 283 5.72 12.45 -28.66
C GLY A 283 5.67 11.41 -29.78
N SER A 284 6.83 11.06 -30.32
CA SER A 284 6.97 9.98 -31.31
C SER A 284 6.86 8.60 -30.69
N ALA A 285 6.65 7.56 -31.52
CA ALA A 285 6.75 6.17 -31.10
C ALA A 285 8.18 5.83 -30.65
N ALA A 286 8.31 4.92 -29.69
CA ALA A 286 9.61 4.46 -29.18
C ALA A 286 9.71 2.92 -29.13
N SER A 287 10.95 2.41 -29.22
CA SER A 287 11.19 0.99 -29.01
C SER A 287 11.15 0.62 -27.52
N PHE A 288 10.61 -0.55 -27.20
CA PHE A 288 10.59 -1.06 -25.83
C PHE A 288 11.98 -1.14 -25.20
N LYS A 289 13.01 -1.45 -26.00
CA LYS A 289 14.40 -1.51 -25.52
C LYS A 289 14.89 -0.14 -25.01
N GLN A 290 14.54 0.94 -25.69
CA GLN A 290 14.89 2.29 -25.28
C GLN A 290 14.13 2.68 -24.02
N VAL A 291 12.80 2.52 -24.01
CA VAL A 291 11.94 2.86 -22.89
C VAL A 291 12.30 2.06 -21.64
N ARG A 292 12.61 0.77 -21.79
CA ARG A 292 13.09 -0.07 -20.69
C ARG A 292 14.34 0.51 -20.02
N LYS A 293 15.33 0.92 -20.82
CA LYS A 293 16.57 1.50 -20.29
C LYS A 293 16.31 2.82 -19.54
N GLU A 294 15.44 3.68 -20.07
CA GLU A 294 15.06 4.92 -19.42
C GLU A 294 14.31 4.65 -18.10
N ILE A 295 13.40 3.70 -18.07
CA ILE A 295 12.69 3.28 -16.86
C ILE A 295 13.67 2.75 -15.80
N GLU A 296 14.57 1.85 -16.17
CA GLU A 296 15.59 1.28 -15.26
C GLU A 296 16.42 2.41 -14.62
N GLN A 297 16.84 3.41 -15.40
CA GLN A 297 17.60 4.55 -14.90
C GLN A 297 16.77 5.42 -13.95
N VAL A 298 15.58 5.86 -14.37
CA VAL A 298 14.72 6.76 -13.58
C VAL A 298 14.26 6.09 -12.28
N VAL A 299 13.95 4.80 -12.33
CA VAL A 299 13.56 4.04 -11.13
C VAL A 299 14.75 3.90 -10.17
N GLN A 300 15.96 3.63 -10.67
CA GLN A 300 17.15 3.56 -9.84
C GLN A 300 17.44 4.89 -9.09
N GLU A 301 17.30 6.01 -9.76
CA GLU A 301 17.44 7.34 -9.16
C GLU A 301 16.32 7.60 -8.14
N SER A 302 15.09 7.20 -8.46
CA SER A 302 13.92 7.35 -7.58
C SER A 302 14.03 6.52 -6.31
N VAL A 303 14.50 5.28 -6.40
CA VAL A 303 14.77 4.42 -5.23
C VAL A 303 15.74 5.12 -4.28
N LYS A 304 16.88 5.64 -4.78
CA LYS A 304 17.86 6.36 -3.96
C LYS A 304 17.24 7.59 -3.27
N ARG A 305 16.48 8.37 -4.02
CA ARG A 305 15.81 9.57 -3.53
C ARG A 305 14.78 9.25 -2.45
N PHE A 306 13.86 8.32 -2.71
CA PHE A 306 12.82 7.93 -1.75
C PHE A 306 13.41 7.24 -0.51
N TRP A 307 14.48 6.46 -0.70
CA TRP A 307 15.23 5.88 0.41
C TRP A 307 15.80 6.95 1.34
N SER A 308 16.37 8.03 0.77
CA SER A 308 16.89 9.15 1.55
C SER A 308 15.81 9.91 2.33
N TYR A 309 14.57 9.87 1.86
CA TYR A 309 13.39 10.42 2.55
C TYR A 309 12.80 9.50 3.62
N GLY A 310 13.37 8.31 3.80
CA GLY A 310 12.92 7.37 4.82
C GLY A 310 11.91 6.33 4.36
N PHE A 311 11.49 6.35 3.09
CA PHE A 311 10.58 5.33 2.55
C PHE A 311 11.25 3.96 2.50
N ARG A 312 10.50 2.93 2.90
CA ARG A 312 10.94 1.53 2.94
C ARG A 312 9.80 0.63 2.46
N GLY A 313 10.11 -0.64 2.26
CA GLY A 313 9.12 -1.68 2.00
C GLY A 313 8.25 -1.44 0.79
N ALA A 314 6.97 -1.75 0.95
CA ALA A 314 5.95 -1.62 -0.09
C ALA A 314 5.80 -0.18 -0.61
N ASP A 315 5.83 0.79 0.28
CA ASP A 315 5.68 2.21 -0.05
C ASP A 315 6.79 2.70 -1.00
N LEU A 316 8.03 2.21 -0.81
CA LEU A 316 9.15 2.52 -1.70
C LEU A 316 8.91 1.98 -3.13
N ILE A 317 8.41 0.76 -3.24
CA ILE A 317 8.15 0.10 -4.52
C ILE A 317 7.02 0.82 -5.26
N VAL A 318 5.92 1.08 -4.56
CA VAL A 318 4.75 1.77 -5.13
C VAL A 318 5.10 3.19 -5.57
N ALA A 319 5.92 3.90 -4.79
CA ALA A 319 6.41 5.23 -5.16
C ALA A 319 7.20 5.24 -6.48
N CYS A 320 7.84 4.12 -6.84
CA CYS A 320 8.58 4.00 -8.09
C CYS A 320 7.70 3.79 -9.34
N TYR A 321 6.40 3.48 -9.17
CA TYR A 321 5.49 3.33 -10.32
C TYR A 321 5.35 4.63 -11.11
N GLY A 322 5.18 5.76 -10.42
CA GLY A 322 5.01 7.05 -11.08
C GLY A 322 6.17 7.45 -12.00
N PRO A 323 7.43 7.45 -11.53
CA PRO A 323 8.57 7.73 -12.39
C PRO A 323 8.65 6.84 -13.63
N ALA A 324 8.36 5.53 -13.50
CA ALA A 324 8.33 4.61 -14.63
C ALA A 324 7.21 4.94 -15.63
N VAL A 325 6.03 5.24 -15.10
CA VAL A 325 4.85 5.65 -15.88
C VAL A 325 5.09 6.97 -16.60
N GLY A 326 5.78 7.92 -15.95
CA GLY A 326 6.15 9.19 -16.54
C GLY A 326 7.07 9.05 -17.76
N VAL A 327 8.00 8.08 -17.74
CA VAL A 327 8.83 7.78 -18.93
C VAL A 327 7.97 7.26 -20.08
N PHE A 328 7.07 6.31 -19.80
CA PHE A 328 6.19 5.74 -20.82
C PHE A 328 5.26 6.79 -21.43
N GLY A 329 4.74 7.71 -20.61
CA GLY A 329 3.83 8.77 -21.01
C GLY A 329 4.41 9.78 -22.02
N LYS A 330 5.73 9.86 -22.18
CA LYS A 330 6.39 10.73 -23.17
C LYS A 330 6.17 10.28 -24.62
N TYR A 331 5.81 9.00 -24.82
CA TYR A 331 5.74 8.37 -26.13
C TYR A 331 4.30 8.10 -26.54
N GLU A 332 3.98 8.30 -27.83
CA GLU A 332 2.66 7.99 -28.37
C GLU A 332 2.31 6.52 -28.20
N ARG A 333 3.27 5.68 -28.54
CA ARG A 333 3.20 4.22 -28.36
C ARG A 333 4.60 3.64 -28.16
N VAL A 334 4.66 2.52 -27.44
CA VAL A 334 5.89 1.76 -27.22
C VAL A 334 5.72 0.38 -27.84
N GLU A 335 6.64 0.00 -28.69
CA GLU A 335 6.57 -1.24 -29.45
C GLU A 335 7.76 -2.15 -29.17
N LYS A 336 7.51 -3.46 -29.14
CA LYS A 336 8.54 -4.51 -29.11
C LYS A 336 9.21 -4.65 -30.48
N ALA A 337 10.26 -5.45 -30.55
CA ALA A 337 10.99 -5.71 -31.79
C ALA A 337 10.12 -6.38 -32.88
N ASP A 338 9.07 -7.09 -32.49
CA ASP A 338 8.10 -7.74 -33.37
C ASP A 338 6.93 -6.83 -33.78
N GLY A 339 6.92 -5.55 -33.34
CA GLY A 339 5.86 -4.58 -33.61
C GLY A 339 4.67 -4.67 -32.66
N THR A 340 4.68 -5.57 -31.67
CA THR A 340 3.58 -5.64 -30.70
C THR A 340 3.63 -4.46 -29.71
N PRO A 341 2.50 -3.82 -29.40
CA PRO A 341 2.48 -2.74 -28.42
C PRO A 341 2.68 -3.25 -27.00
N VAL A 342 3.35 -2.46 -26.17
CA VAL A 342 3.56 -2.72 -24.74
C VAL A 342 2.38 -2.16 -23.95
N GLY A 343 1.77 -3.00 -23.12
CA GLY A 343 0.64 -2.59 -22.26
C GLY A 343 1.07 -2.09 -20.88
N ILE A 344 0.15 -1.42 -20.19
CA ILE A 344 0.37 -0.90 -18.82
C ILE A 344 0.76 -1.99 -17.81
N PRO A 345 0.16 -3.20 -17.80
CA PRO A 345 0.60 -4.26 -16.88
C PRO A 345 2.09 -4.59 -17.02
N GLU A 346 2.56 -4.76 -18.26
CA GLU A 346 3.96 -5.07 -18.55
C GLU A 346 4.91 -3.94 -18.13
N LEU A 347 4.47 -2.69 -18.27
CA LEU A 347 5.19 -1.51 -17.79
C LEU A 347 5.34 -1.50 -16.27
N LEU A 348 4.26 -1.78 -15.53
CA LEU A 348 4.29 -1.81 -14.07
C LEU A 348 5.14 -2.97 -13.55
N ASP A 349 5.13 -4.11 -14.23
CA ASP A 349 6.01 -5.23 -13.89
C ASP A 349 7.49 -4.89 -14.14
N LEU A 350 7.78 -4.17 -15.22
CA LEU A 350 9.11 -3.63 -15.47
C LEU A 350 9.55 -2.63 -14.37
N ALA A 351 8.66 -1.75 -13.94
CA ALA A 351 8.94 -0.80 -12.86
C ALA A 351 9.26 -1.52 -11.54
N LYS A 352 8.49 -2.56 -11.19
CA LYS A 352 8.75 -3.40 -10.01
C LYS A 352 10.11 -4.08 -10.11
N GLN A 353 10.39 -4.68 -11.27
CA GLN A 353 11.67 -5.35 -11.49
C GLN A 353 12.84 -4.37 -11.36
N ALA A 354 12.74 -3.19 -11.96
CA ALA A 354 13.76 -2.15 -11.86
C ALA A 354 13.94 -1.65 -10.41
N ALA A 355 12.85 -1.49 -9.64
CA ALA A 355 12.92 -1.12 -8.22
C ALA A 355 13.62 -2.20 -7.39
N ARG A 356 13.26 -3.48 -7.59
CA ARG A 356 13.94 -4.61 -6.94
C ARG A 356 15.43 -4.62 -7.26
N ASP A 357 15.79 -4.47 -8.54
CA ASP A 357 17.18 -4.50 -8.99
C ASP A 357 17.98 -3.32 -8.42
N ALA A 358 17.34 -2.15 -8.26
CA ALA A 358 17.93 -1.00 -7.61
C ALA A 358 18.14 -1.21 -6.09
N ILE A 359 17.18 -1.85 -5.41
CA ILE A 359 17.28 -2.19 -3.98
C ILE A 359 18.32 -3.29 -3.76
N ALA A 360 18.32 -4.31 -4.63
CA ALA A 360 19.32 -5.39 -4.59
C ALA A 360 20.75 -4.89 -4.90
N GLY A 361 20.88 -3.72 -5.51
CA GLY A 361 22.17 -3.15 -5.87
C GLY A 361 22.96 -4.06 -6.82
N GLU A 362 24.19 -4.40 -6.48
CA GLU A 362 25.04 -5.30 -7.27
C GLU A 362 24.80 -6.79 -7.00
N PHE A 363 23.94 -7.14 -6.05
CA PHE A 363 23.64 -8.54 -5.76
C PHE A 363 22.86 -9.16 -6.92
N ARG A 364 23.40 -10.26 -7.47
CA ARG A 364 22.77 -11.08 -8.49
C ARG A 364 22.88 -12.53 -8.05
N GLY A 365 21.80 -13.08 -7.52
CA GLY A 365 21.71 -14.45 -7.02
C GLY A 365 20.50 -15.18 -7.60
N ASP A 366 20.21 -16.35 -7.03
CA ASP A 366 18.94 -17.03 -7.27
C ASP A 366 17.76 -16.24 -6.69
N THR A 367 16.53 -16.60 -7.08
CA THR A 367 15.31 -15.89 -6.70
C THR A 367 15.12 -15.83 -5.18
N LEU A 368 15.35 -16.93 -4.45
CA LEU A 368 15.16 -16.98 -3.00
C LEU A 368 16.18 -16.12 -2.26
N SER A 369 17.43 -16.18 -2.68
CA SER A 369 18.51 -15.39 -2.08
C SER A 369 18.33 -13.90 -2.38
N THR A 370 17.86 -13.54 -3.57
CA THR A 370 17.51 -12.16 -3.93
C THR A 370 16.35 -11.66 -3.10
N LEU A 371 15.29 -12.45 -2.94
CA LEU A 371 14.15 -12.12 -2.11
C LEU A 371 14.55 -11.90 -0.65
N TYR A 372 15.34 -12.82 -0.10
CA TYR A 372 15.84 -12.71 1.27
C TYR A 372 16.69 -11.45 1.46
N TYR A 373 17.58 -11.15 0.51
CA TYR A 373 18.42 -9.97 0.53
C TYR A 373 17.63 -8.67 0.43
N VAL A 374 16.67 -8.60 -0.50
CA VAL A 374 15.78 -7.43 -0.66
C VAL A 374 14.98 -7.19 0.63
N TRP A 375 14.41 -8.25 1.22
CA TRP A 375 13.70 -8.14 2.48
C TRP A 375 14.60 -7.64 3.62
N ALA A 376 15.80 -8.21 3.75
CA ALA A 376 16.75 -7.80 4.78
C ALA A 376 17.10 -6.31 4.68
N ASN A 377 17.29 -5.81 3.46
CA ASN A 377 17.54 -4.38 3.22
C ASN A 377 16.34 -3.51 3.57
N LEU A 378 15.11 -3.96 3.29
CA LEU A 378 13.90 -3.16 3.51
C LEU A 378 13.50 -3.11 4.99
N TYR A 379 13.60 -4.23 5.69
CA TYR A 379 13.00 -4.42 7.01
C TYR A 379 13.96 -4.98 8.06
N GLY A 380 15.15 -5.41 7.67
CA GLY A 380 16.06 -6.10 8.57
C GLY A 380 15.47 -7.40 9.11
N ALA A 381 15.63 -7.63 10.42
CA ALA A 381 15.05 -8.77 11.13
C ALA A 381 13.71 -8.45 11.80
N ALA A 382 13.14 -7.26 11.59
CA ALA A 382 11.90 -6.83 12.23
C ALA A 382 10.67 -7.59 11.69
N GLU A 383 9.67 -7.80 12.56
CA GLU A 383 8.39 -8.32 12.15
C GLU A 383 7.61 -7.30 11.33
N GLN A 384 7.04 -7.76 10.21
CA GLN A 384 6.21 -6.98 9.31
C GLN A 384 4.86 -7.65 9.09
N ALA A 385 3.90 -6.93 8.52
CA ALA A 385 2.64 -7.51 8.12
C ALA A 385 2.85 -8.55 6.99
N TRP A 386 2.03 -9.63 7.00
CA TRP A 386 2.12 -10.68 5.99
C TRP A 386 1.92 -10.18 4.56
N ASP A 387 1.09 -9.16 4.39
CA ASP A 387 0.84 -8.58 3.07
C ASP A 387 2.04 -7.80 2.52
N ASP A 388 2.90 -7.25 3.38
CA ASP A 388 4.18 -6.67 2.96
C ASP A 388 5.11 -7.75 2.39
N ALA A 389 5.10 -8.95 2.98
CA ALA A 389 5.82 -10.11 2.42
C ALA A 389 5.31 -10.45 1.03
N ARG A 390 4.00 -10.48 0.83
CA ARG A 390 3.40 -10.74 -0.48
C ARG A 390 3.84 -9.72 -1.53
N LEU A 391 3.90 -8.44 -1.18
CA LEU A 391 4.36 -7.39 -2.09
C LEU A 391 5.83 -7.56 -2.49
N VAL A 392 6.71 -7.85 -1.54
CA VAL A 392 8.13 -8.11 -1.83
C VAL A 392 8.30 -9.38 -2.65
N VAL A 393 7.49 -10.40 -2.43
CA VAL A 393 7.51 -11.66 -3.20
C VAL A 393 6.90 -11.48 -4.60
N GLN A 394 5.83 -10.70 -4.76
CA GLN A 394 5.25 -10.34 -6.06
C GLN A 394 6.25 -9.66 -7.01
N ILE A 395 7.28 -9.07 -6.47
CA ILE A 395 8.40 -8.50 -7.23
C ILE A 395 9.16 -9.59 -8.02
N GLY A 396 9.05 -10.87 -7.65
CA GLY A 396 9.80 -11.99 -8.25
C GLY A 396 9.11 -12.81 -9.34
N GLY A 397 7.87 -12.51 -9.74
CA GLY A 397 7.08 -13.27 -10.72
C GLY A 397 5.70 -13.65 -10.21
N ASP A 398 5.16 -14.82 -10.61
CA ASP A 398 3.89 -15.32 -10.11
C ASP A 398 3.89 -15.44 -8.58
N ALA A 399 3.03 -14.61 -7.96
CA ALA A 399 3.05 -14.38 -6.52
C ALA A 399 2.70 -15.61 -5.68
N GLU A 400 1.82 -16.47 -6.15
CA GLU A 400 1.41 -17.67 -5.41
C GLU A 400 2.53 -18.71 -5.39
N SER A 401 3.13 -19.00 -6.53
CA SER A 401 4.22 -19.97 -6.60
C SER A 401 5.48 -19.48 -5.88
N ALA A 402 5.82 -18.20 -5.94
CA ALA A 402 6.95 -17.65 -5.20
C ALA A 402 6.75 -17.68 -3.67
N MET A 403 5.51 -17.47 -3.18
CA MET A 403 5.19 -17.61 -1.75
C MET A 403 5.23 -19.07 -1.27
N GLU A 404 4.74 -20.00 -2.06
CA GLU A 404 4.83 -21.43 -1.74
C GLU A 404 6.29 -21.89 -1.70
N VAL A 405 7.10 -21.48 -2.65
CA VAL A 405 8.54 -21.75 -2.68
C VAL A 405 9.23 -21.12 -1.47
N ALA A 406 8.95 -19.87 -1.14
CA ALA A 406 9.52 -19.19 0.02
C ALA A 406 9.11 -19.86 1.34
N ARG A 407 7.85 -20.29 1.47
CA ARG A 407 7.38 -21.11 2.61
C ARG A 407 8.04 -22.47 2.63
N GLY A 408 8.07 -23.16 1.50
CA GLY A 408 8.72 -24.45 1.34
C GLY A 408 10.19 -24.42 1.76
N HIS A 409 10.92 -23.35 1.48
CA HIS A 409 12.30 -23.12 1.90
C HIS A 409 12.44 -22.53 3.30
N GLY A 410 11.34 -22.18 3.98
CA GLY A 410 11.35 -21.65 5.36
C GLY A 410 12.15 -20.37 5.50
N ILE A 411 12.08 -19.46 4.52
CA ILE A 411 12.77 -18.17 4.58
C ILE A 411 11.99 -17.11 5.37
N PHE A 412 10.75 -17.42 5.73
CA PHE A 412 9.93 -16.59 6.60
C PHE A 412 9.42 -17.37 7.82
N VAL A 413 9.42 -16.72 8.98
CA VAL A 413 8.68 -17.13 10.17
C VAL A 413 7.38 -16.36 10.20
N VAL A 414 6.25 -17.08 10.25
CA VAL A 414 4.90 -16.51 10.20
C VAL A 414 4.21 -16.68 11.54
N ASN A 415 3.75 -15.58 12.14
CA ASN A 415 2.99 -15.52 13.39
C ASN A 415 1.66 -14.79 13.15
N GLY A 416 0.60 -15.53 12.88
CA GLY A 416 -0.70 -14.96 12.56
C GLY A 416 -0.64 -14.07 11.31
N ALA A 417 -0.93 -12.77 11.45
CA ALA A 417 -0.88 -11.80 10.37
C ALA A 417 0.50 -11.12 10.20
N LYS A 418 1.52 -11.58 10.93
CA LYS A 418 2.88 -11.01 10.86
C LYS A 418 3.88 -12.04 10.37
N CYS A 419 4.94 -11.57 9.76
CA CYS A 419 6.08 -12.39 9.37
C CYS A 419 7.39 -11.62 9.53
N ARG A 420 8.48 -12.36 9.66
CA ARG A 420 9.86 -11.86 9.63
C ARG A 420 10.75 -12.81 8.84
N LEU A 421 11.94 -12.35 8.49
CA LEU A 421 12.94 -13.26 7.96
C LEU A 421 13.29 -14.34 8.97
N ALA A 422 13.42 -15.57 8.48
CA ALA A 422 13.94 -16.68 9.24
C ALA A 422 15.46 -16.56 9.35
N LEU A 423 15.97 -16.35 10.54
CA LEU A 423 17.39 -16.36 10.86
C LEU A 423 17.95 -17.78 10.92
N LEU A 424 19.26 -17.94 11.07
CA LEU A 424 19.88 -19.25 11.19
C LEU A 424 19.25 -20.10 12.31
N ALA A 425 18.93 -19.52 13.46
CA ALA A 425 18.32 -20.20 14.58
C ALA A 425 16.97 -20.86 14.21
N ASP A 426 16.16 -20.20 13.37
CA ASP A 426 14.87 -20.72 12.90
C ASP A 426 15.04 -21.87 11.89
N ARG A 427 16.16 -21.90 11.18
CA ARG A 427 16.40 -22.81 10.05
C ARG A 427 17.41 -23.94 10.36
N ALA A 428 18.15 -23.83 11.45
CA ALA A 428 19.21 -24.79 11.81
C ALA A 428 18.73 -26.23 11.98
N GLY A 429 17.47 -26.42 12.43
CA GLY A 429 16.82 -27.74 12.55
C GLY A 429 16.22 -28.28 11.26
N ARG A 430 16.29 -27.55 10.16
CA ARG A 430 15.68 -27.95 8.90
C ARG A 430 16.48 -29.08 8.26
N ARG A 431 15.80 -30.21 7.99
CA ARG A 431 16.40 -31.37 7.33
C ARG A 431 16.81 -31.00 5.89
N GLY A 432 18.07 -31.21 5.56
CA GLY A 432 18.59 -30.95 4.20
C GLY A 432 18.92 -29.47 3.90
N LEU A 433 19.04 -28.58 4.92
CA LEU A 433 19.42 -27.20 4.70
C LEU A 433 20.77 -27.09 3.97
N GLY A 434 20.73 -26.60 2.72
CA GLY A 434 21.91 -26.39 1.89
C GLY A 434 22.62 -27.67 1.43
N THR A 435 22.00 -28.86 1.57
CA THR A 435 22.62 -30.14 1.19
C THR A 435 22.36 -30.54 -0.26
N ASP A 436 21.46 -29.87 -0.95
CA ASP A 436 21.19 -30.09 -2.37
C ASP A 436 22.47 -29.87 -3.21
N GLN A 437 22.51 -30.44 -4.40
CA GLN A 437 23.66 -30.29 -5.30
C GLN A 437 23.88 -28.81 -5.69
N ASN A 438 22.80 -28.07 -5.97
CA ASN A 438 22.81 -26.64 -6.27
C ASN A 438 21.82 -25.91 -5.36
N PRO A 439 22.16 -25.71 -4.07
CA PRO A 439 21.25 -25.05 -3.14
C PRO A 439 21.18 -23.53 -3.45
N PRO A 440 20.05 -22.87 -3.14
CA PRO A 440 20.01 -21.42 -3.11
C PRO A 440 21.16 -20.85 -2.26
N PHE A 441 21.74 -19.72 -2.65
CA PHE A 441 22.86 -19.12 -1.91
C PHE A 441 22.52 -18.81 -0.46
N ILE A 442 21.25 -18.48 -0.14
CA ILE A 442 20.83 -18.28 1.25
C ILE A 442 20.86 -19.57 2.06
N ASP A 443 20.50 -20.71 1.46
CA ASP A 443 20.56 -22.02 2.10
C ASP A 443 22.02 -22.44 2.30
N ALA A 444 22.86 -22.18 1.28
CA ALA A 444 24.31 -22.41 1.36
C ALA A 444 24.99 -21.53 2.42
N LEU A 445 24.57 -20.28 2.54
CA LEU A 445 25.10 -19.37 3.56
C LEU A 445 24.73 -19.82 4.97
N HIS A 446 23.47 -20.13 5.23
CA HIS A 446 23.04 -20.65 6.53
C HIS A 446 23.68 -22.01 6.85
N ARG A 447 23.90 -22.89 5.85
CA ARG A 447 24.67 -24.12 6.04
C ARG A 447 26.11 -23.84 6.44
N SER A 448 26.76 -22.92 5.77
CA SER A 448 28.13 -22.51 6.08
C SER A 448 28.26 -21.90 7.49
N MET A 449 27.30 -21.04 7.86
CA MET A 449 27.22 -20.47 9.21
C MET A 449 27.01 -21.58 10.27
N LEU A 450 26.17 -22.57 9.98
CA LEU A 450 25.91 -23.71 10.89
C LEU A 450 27.17 -24.57 11.09
N LEU A 451 27.90 -24.89 10.01
CA LEU A 451 29.15 -25.64 10.08
C LEU A 451 30.22 -24.88 10.84
N TRP A 452 30.30 -23.55 10.61
CA TRP A 452 31.18 -22.69 11.38
C TRP A 452 30.85 -22.68 12.86
N LYS A 453 29.57 -22.51 13.23
CA LYS A 453 29.08 -22.52 14.63
C LYS A 453 29.37 -23.86 15.32
N GLN A 454 29.34 -24.95 14.58
CA GLN A 454 29.63 -26.31 15.08
C GLN A 454 31.14 -26.62 15.13
N GLU A 455 32.00 -25.68 14.82
CA GLU A 455 33.46 -25.85 14.74
C GLU A 455 33.92 -26.93 13.74
N LYS A 456 33.07 -27.25 12.76
CA LYS A 456 33.32 -28.24 11.72
C LYS A 456 34.06 -27.64 10.53
N ARG A 457 35.26 -27.11 10.79
CA ARG A 457 36.04 -26.36 9.78
C ARG A 457 36.31 -27.17 8.52
N LYS A 458 36.71 -28.44 8.67
CA LYS A 458 36.98 -29.31 7.52
C LYS A 458 35.73 -29.49 6.68
N ASP A 459 34.59 -29.85 7.30
CA ASP A 459 33.32 -30.05 6.59
C ASP A 459 32.89 -28.76 5.87
N LEU A 460 33.17 -27.58 6.44
CA LEU A 460 32.89 -26.29 5.80
C LEU A 460 33.75 -26.09 4.55
N VAL A 461 35.06 -26.36 4.63
CA VAL A 461 35.98 -26.20 3.49
C VAL A 461 35.57 -27.15 2.37
N ASP A 462 35.33 -28.41 2.68
CA ASP A 462 34.90 -29.44 1.71
C ASP A 462 33.54 -29.03 1.08
N TYR A 463 32.59 -28.59 1.90
CA TYR A 463 31.27 -28.11 1.43
C TYR A 463 31.39 -26.94 0.44
N LEU A 464 32.21 -25.92 0.74
CA LEU A 464 32.41 -24.77 -0.13
C LEU A 464 33.15 -25.16 -1.42
N ALA A 465 34.12 -26.08 -1.32
CA ALA A 465 34.89 -26.55 -2.48
C ALA A 465 34.01 -27.35 -3.45
N GLU A 466 33.26 -28.34 -2.97
CA GLU A 466 32.36 -29.17 -3.76
C GLU A 466 31.32 -28.39 -4.55
N ARG A 467 30.90 -27.24 -4.05
CA ARG A 467 29.85 -26.38 -4.65
C ARG A 467 30.39 -25.17 -5.40
N GLY A 468 31.73 -25.09 -5.55
CA GLY A 468 32.35 -23.97 -6.25
C GLY A 468 32.18 -22.61 -5.58
N LEU A 469 31.92 -22.60 -4.25
CA LEU A 469 31.63 -21.38 -3.49
C LEU A 469 32.90 -20.71 -2.90
N LEU A 470 34.08 -21.23 -3.18
CA LEU A 470 35.36 -20.65 -2.71
C LEU A 470 35.80 -19.43 -3.50
N GLU A 471 35.37 -19.29 -4.75
CA GLU A 471 35.73 -18.17 -5.59
C GLU A 471 34.79 -16.98 -5.39
N ASP A 472 35.23 -15.81 -5.91
CA ASP A 472 34.44 -14.60 -5.84
C ASP A 472 33.14 -14.76 -6.66
N GLY A 473 32.00 -14.56 -6.00
CA GLY A 473 30.70 -14.78 -6.64
C GLY A 473 29.50 -14.34 -5.79
N PRO A 474 28.28 -14.67 -6.24
CA PRO A 474 27.05 -14.26 -5.57
C PRO A 474 26.95 -14.68 -4.10
N PHE A 475 27.51 -15.87 -3.75
CA PHE A 475 27.53 -16.36 -2.36
C PHE A 475 28.23 -15.37 -1.40
N TRP A 476 29.44 -14.91 -1.74
CA TRP A 476 30.18 -13.97 -0.91
C TRP A 476 29.61 -12.56 -0.96
N LYS A 477 29.00 -12.17 -2.08
CA LYS A 477 28.23 -10.90 -2.15
C LYS A 477 27.03 -10.92 -1.22
N LEU A 478 26.30 -12.07 -1.12
CA LEU A 478 25.22 -12.25 -0.16
C LEU A 478 25.71 -12.15 1.29
N ALA A 479 26.83 -12.81 1.59
CA ALA A 479 27.44 -12.73 2.92
C ALA A 479 27.83 -11.29 3.28
N GLN A 480 28.46 -10.56 2.35
CA GLN A 480 28.81 -9.15 2.53
C GLN A 480 27.57 -8.28 2.77
N ALA A 481 26.53 -8.48 2.00
CA ALA A 481 25.27 -7.76 2.15
C ALA A 481 24.63 -7.99 3.53
N PHE A 482 24.67 -9.22 4.03
CA PHE A 482 24.17 -9.54 5.38
C PHE A 482 24.98 -8.84 6.47
N PHE A 483 26.27 -8.81 6.34
CA PHE A 483 27.15 -8.07 7.24
C PHE A 483 26.81 -6.57 7.29
N GLU A 484 26.42 -5.97 6.17
CA GLU A 484 26.07 -4.55 6.07
C GLU A 484 24.68 -4.22 6.62
N VAL A 485 23.72 -5.15 6.50
CA VAL A 485 22.31 -4.90 6.77
C VAL A 485 21.84 -5.40 8.14
N LEU A 486 22.37 -6.53 8.62
CA LEU A 486 21.91 -7.11 9.88
C LEU A 486 22.42 -6.33 11.10
N PRO A 487 21.61 -6.23 12.17
CA PRO A 487 22.06 -5.67 13.45
C PRO A 487 23.26 -6.45 14.02
N ARG A 488 24.25 -5.71 14.56
CA ARG A 488 25.54 -6.27 15.03
C ARG A 488 25.40 -7.19 16.25
N ASP A 489 24.34 -7.07 17.00
CA ASP A 489 24.03 -7.91 18.16
C ASP A 489 23.50 -9.29 17.79
N LEU A 490 22.97 -9.46 16.58
CA LEU A 490 22.48 -10.74 16.09
C LEU A 490 23.59 -11.78 15.93
N GLU A 491 23.27 -13.04 16.24
CA GLU A 491 24.17 -14.18 16.05
C GLU A 491 24.55 -14.34 14.56
N ASP A 492 23.58 -14.19 13.67
CA ASP A 492 23.78 -14.27 12.22
C ASP A 492 24.82 -13.27 11.73
N TRP A 493 24.79 -12.02 12.23
CA TRP A 493 25.80 -11.02 11.91
C TRP A 493 27.21 -11.46 12.35
N LYS A 494 27.34 -12.00 13.56
CA LYS A 494 28.64 -12.46 14.11
C LYS A 494 29.21 -13.62 13.30
N LEU A 495 28.35 -14.57 12.90
CA LEU A 495 28.75 -15.72 12.10
C LEU A 495 29.16 -15.31 10.67
N VAL A 496 28.41 -14.43 10.04
CA VAL A 496 28.76 -13.90 8.71
C VAL A 496 30.06 -13.10 8.76
N ASN A 497 30.24 -12.26 9.77
CA ASN A 497 31.49 -11.51 9.97
C ASN A 497 32.71 -12.44 10.10
N ALA A 498 32.56 -13.53 10.86
CA ALA A 498 33.61 -14.54 11.01
C ALA A 498 33.93 -15.25 9.69
N LEU A 499 32.90 -15.65 8.92
CA LEU A 499 33.09 -16.26 7.61
C LEU A 499 33.79 -15.32 6.62
N LEU A 500 33.43 -14.04 6.61
CA LEU A 500 34.06 -13.03 5.74
C LEU A 500 35.51 -12.79 6.13
N GLY A 501 35.81 -12.73 7.42
CA GLY A 501 37.19 -12.57 7.95
C GLY A 501 38.10 -13.74 7.55
N GLU A 502 37.57 -14.95 7.52
CA GLU A 502 38.30 -16.17 7.18
C GLU A 502 38.27 -16.55 5.68
N ARG A 503 37.57 -15.79 4.86
CA ARG A 503 37.34 -16.10 3.43
C ARG A 503 38.62 -16.48 2.67
N GLN A 504 39.70 -15.73 2.84
CA GLN A 504 40.96 -15.99 2.15
C GLN A 504 41.63 -17.29 2.64
N THR A 505 41.52 -17.57 3.94
CA THR A 505 42.05 -18.79 4.54
C THR A 505 41.25 -20.02 4.06
N LEU A 506 39.92 -19.96 4.08
CA LEU A 506 39.03 -21.01 3.54
C LEU A 506 39.32 -21.30 2.08
N ARG A 507 39.55 -20.27 1.27
CA ARG A 507 39.93 -20.40 -0.15
C ARG A 507 41.24 -21.12 -0.35
N ARG A 508 42.27 -20.82 0.47
CA ARG A 508 43.59 -21.51 0.40
C ARG A 508 43.48 -22.97 0.82
N GLU A 509 42.76 -23.24 1.90
CA GLU A 509 42.55 -24.59 2.40
C GLU A 509 41.82 -25.45 1.35
N GLY A 510 40.74 -24.96 0.75
CA GLY A 510 39.98 -25.70 -0.28
C GLY A 510 40.80 -25.98 -1.56
N LYS A 511 41.62 -25.03 -2.00
CA LYS A 511 42.55 -25.27 -3.12
C LYS A 511 43.60 -26.34 -2.81
N SER A 512 44.09 -26.39 -1.58
CA SER A 512 45.03 -27.43 -1.14
C SER A 512 44.37 -28.81 -1.07
N THR A 513 43.09 -28.88 -0.64
CA THR A 513 42.33 -30.14 -0.61
C THR A 513 42.05 -30.66 -2.03
N ALA A 514 41.54 -29.82 -2.91
CA ALA A 514 41.30 -30.16 -4.30
C ALA A 514 42.56 -30.60 -5.04
N PHE A 515 43.72 -29.98 -4.78
CA PHE A 515 45.00 -30.40 -5.34
C PHE A 515 45.44 -31.75 -4.82
N ARG A 516 45.25 -32.08 -3.55
CA ARG A 516 45.56 -33.39 -2.95
C ARG A 516 44.65 -34.50 -3.49
N GLU A 517 43.37 -34.20 -3.72
CA GLU A 517 42.42 -35.16 -4.30
C GLU A 517 42.77 -35.43 -5.79
N ALA A 518 43.02 -34.39 -6.57
CA ALA A 518 43.46 -34.56 -7.96
C ALA A 518 44.79 -35.33 -8.08
N GLN A 519 45.72 -35.13 -7.14
CA GLN A 519 46.94 -35.93 -7.08
C GLN A 519 46.63 -37.41 -6.72
N ARG A 520 45.71 -37.67 -5.76
CA ARG A 520 45.33 -39.04 -5.43
C ARG A 520 44.68 -39.74 -6.59
N GLU A 521 43.75 -39.13 -7.30
CA GLU A 521 43.13 -39.70 -8.52
C GLU A 521 44.18 -40.00 -9.59
N LEU A 522 45.11 -39.08 -9.84
CA LEU A 522 46.22 -39.30 -10.78
C LEU A 522 47.16 -40.44 -10.37
N PHE A 523 47.34 -40.69 -9.08
CA PHE A 523 48.23 -41.75 -8.58
C PHE A 523 47.53 -43.10 -8.42
N PHE A 524 46.24 -43.16 -8.17
CA PHE A 524 45.48 -44.40 -7.96
C PHE A 524 44.90 -44.96 -9.25
N ASP A 525 44.58 -44.18 -10.26
CA ASP A 525 44.05 -44.65 -11.55
C ASP A 525 45.16 -45.26 -12.47
N LYS A 526 46.43 -45.08 -12.14
CA LYS A 526 47.56 -45.74 -12.84
C LYS A 526 48.01 -47.06 -12.25
N GLY A 527 47.30 -47.59 -11.24
CA GLY A 527 47.64 -48.81 -10.53
C GLY A 527 46.86 -50.06 -10.94
N GLY A 528 46.00 -50.03 -11.95
CA GLY A 528 45.00 -51.06 -12.29
C GLY A 528 45.31 -51.98 -13.49
N GLU A 529 46.48 -51.96 -14.11
CA GLU A 529 46.85 -53.01 -15.11
C GLU A 529 47.97 -53.86 -14.61
N LYS A 530 47.65 -54.93 -13.91
CA LYS A 530 48.55 -56.09 -13.83
C LYS A 530 48.43 -56.88 -15.10
N ARG A 531 49.52 -56.86 -15.93
CA ARG A 531 49.73 -57.82 -16.99
C ARG A 531 49.83 -59.21 -16.38
N SER A 532 49.02 -60.14 -16.89
CA SER A 532 49.27 -61.56 -16.90
C SER A 532 49.47 -62.01 -18.36
#